data_2db658ca8a5bf4781ca3cdac93bc1b22
#
_entry.id   2db658ca8a5bf4781ca3cdac93bc1b22
#
_cell.length_a   1.000
_cell.length_b   1.000
_cell.length_c   1.000
_cell.angle_alpha   90.00
_cell.angle_beta   90.00
_cell.angle_gamma   90.00
#
_symmetry.space_group_name_H-M   'P 1'
#
loop_
_entity.id
_entity.type
_entity.pdbx_description
1 polymer ?
#
loop_
_entity_poly.entity_id
_entity_poly.type
_entity_poly.pdbx_seq_one_letter_code
_entity_poly.pdbx_strand_id
1 'polypeptide(L)'
;MTISTSKNLISVLQMTLDGRILDSDGGSDWVDSWADGLELLPPVDAFVLGAGMFSGYEQFWAAMLDDHAAVVEMLGRDPYPREISYAQVASKTEHLVLSTTLAEVTWPSARIVRSIAEIRTFKHDGHGTAYVVGGPTLITSLLDADLLDELRVIVHPIVIGAGQGITGVLGSPHRLELVASEPAARGRVTLTYRLPRLG
;
A
#
# COMPACT_ATOMS: atom_id res chain seq x y z
N MET A 1 7.01 27.34 2.76
CA MET A 1 6.38 26.01 2.60
C MET A 1 5.49 26.10 1.37
N THR A 2 5.89 25.51 0.27
CA THR A 2 5.05 25.47 -0.94
C THR A 2 3.96 24.44 -0.68
N ILE A 3 2.71 24.87 -0.58
CA ILE A 3 1.57 23.96 -0.48
C ILE A 3 1.53 23.20 -1.81
N SER A 4 1.71 21.90 -1.80
CA SER A 4 1.53 21.07 -2.98
C SER A 4 0.10 21.27 -3.47
N THR A 5 -0.07 21.67 -4.71
CA THR A 5 -1.39 21.87 -5.32
C THR A 5 -2.02 20.57 -5.80
N SER A 6 -1.36 19.45 -5.59
CA SER A 6 -1.83 18.11 -5.98
C SER A 6 -1.75 17.14 -4.81
N LYS A 7 -2.54 16.06 -4.86
CA LYS A 7 -2.53 14.98 -3.88
C LYS A 7 -1.20 14.23 -3.91
N ASN A 8 -0.65 13.88 -2.74
CA ASN A 8 0.54 13.04 -2.65
C ASN A 8 0.13 11.56 -2.69
N LEU A 9 0.70 10.81 -3.62
CA LEU A 9 0.57 9.35 -3.68
C LEU A 9 1.79 8.72 -3.00
N ILE A 10 1.58 8.10 -1.84
CA ILE A 10 2.63 7.50 -1.03
C ILE A 10 2.35 6.01 -0.90
N SER A 11 3.29 5.17 -1.28
CA SER A 11 3.21 3.73 -1.02
C SER A 11 4.04 3.36 0.20
N VAL A 12 3.50 2.48 1.04
CA VAL A 12 4.26 1.82 2.11
C VAL A 12 4.19 0.33 1.88
N LEU A 13 5.34 -0.30 1.74
CA LEU A 13 5.47 -1.72 1.50
C LEU A 13 6.30 -2.37 2.60
N GLN A 14 6.03 -3.63 2.86
CA GLN A 14 6.87 -4.46 3.72
C GLN A 14 7.58 -5.48 2.85
N MET A 15 8.89 -5.64 3.03
CA MET A 15 9.67 -6.59 2.26
C MET A 15 10.75 -7.26 3.12
N THR A 16 11.22 -8.39 2.65
CA THR A 16 12.42 -9.07 3.17
C THR A 16 13.69 -8.29 2.80
N LEU A 17 14.82 -8.61 3.44
CA LEU A 17 16.12 -8.00 3.13
C LEU A 17 16.55 -8.24 1.67
N ASP A 18 16.12 -9.35 1.05
CA ASP A 18 16.35 -9.66 -0.36
C ASP A 18 15.23 -9.21 -1.30
N GLY A 19 14.37 -8.27 -0.83
CA GLY A 19 13.42 -7.53 -1.67
C GLY A 19 12.15 -8.28 -2.06
N ARG A 20 11.70 -9.25 -1.26
CA ARG A 20 10.45 -9.98 -1.50
C ARG A 20 9.32 -9.45 -0.63
N ILE A 21 8.13 -9.34 -1.20
CA ILE A 21 6.90 -8.98 -0.49
C ILE A 21 6.04 -10.21 -0.18
N LEU A 22 6.19 -11.28 -0.96
CA LEU A 22 5.58 -12.59 -0.75
C LEU A 22 6.62 -13.66 -1.06
N ASP A 23 6.50 -14.81 -0.45
CA ASP A 23 7.26 -16.02 -0.80
C ASP A 23 6.76 -16.67 -2.11
N SER A 24 7.31 -17.83 -2.48
CA SER A 24 6.93 -18.56 -3.70
C SER A 24 5.51 -19.10 -3.68
N ASP A 25 4.94 -19.30 -2.51
CA ASP A 25 3.59 -19.84 -2.30
C ASP A 25 2.55 -18.72 -2.06
N GLY A 26 2.99 -17.46 -2.10
CA GLY A 26 2.17 -16.28 -1.89
C GLY A 26 1.99 -15.91 -0.41
N GLY A 27 2.75 -16.53 0.49
CA GLY A 27 2.74 -16.26 1.93
C GLY A 27 3.61 -15.05 2.32
N SER A 28 3.38 -14.58 3.53
CA SER A 28 4.11 -13.47 4.14
C SER A 28 4.13 -13.57 5.66
N ASP A 29 4.30 -14.77 6.19
CA ASP A 29 4.25 -15.09 7.63
C ASP A 29 5.26 -14.31 8.48
N TRP A 30 6.25 -13.68 7.84
CA TRP A 30 7.21 -12.78 8.46
C TRP A 30 6.66 -11.37 8.71
N VAL A 31 5.49 -11.02 8.18
CA VAL A 31 4.83 -9.74 8.42
C VAL A 31 3.92 -9.85 9.66
N ASP A 32 4.24 -9.10 10.70
CA ASP A 32 3.45 -9.10 11.94
C ASP A 32 2.07 -8.47 11.77
N SER A 33 2.01 -7.37 11.01
CA SER A 33 0.78 -6.62 10.77
C SER A 33 0.89 -5.78 9.51
N TRP A 34 -0.12 -5.87 8.67
CA TRP A 34 -0.26 -5.00 7.50
C TRP A 34 -0.69 -3.58 7.84
N ALA A 35 -1.13 -3.33 9.08
CA ALA A 35 -1.47 -2.00 9.57
C ALA A 35 -0.24 -1.09 9.80
N ASP A 36 0.96 -1.66 9.94
CA ASP A 36 2.20 -0.91 10.23
C ASP A 36 2.46 0.19 9.18
N GLY A 37 2.01 0.00 7.94
CA GLY A 37 2.17 0.97 6.88
C GLY A 37 1.41 2.29 7.11
N LEU A 38 0.24 2.26 7.71
CA LEU A 38 -0.56 3.46 7.95
C LEU A 38 0.08 4.39 8.98
N GLU A 39 0.74 3.83 10.00
CA GLU A 39 1.40 4.61 11.06
C GLU A 39 2.57 5.45 10.53
N LEU A 40 3.12 5.07 9.36
CA LEU A 40 4.21 5.80 8.71
C LEU A 40 3.72 6.95 7.82
N LEU A 41 2.42 7.16 7.69
CA LEU A 41 1.85 8.14 6.77
C LEU A 41 1.33 9.38 7.52
N PRO A 42 1.31 10.56 6.87
CA PRO A 42 0.46 11.66 7.33
C PRO A 42 -1.02 11.24 7.25
N PRO A 43 -1.96 12.04 7.78
CA PRO A 43 -3.38 11.73 7.65
C PRO A 43 -3.76 11.39 6.20
N VAL A 44 -4.38 10.22 6.03
CA VAL A 44 -4.76 9.66 4.73
C VAL A 44 -6.22 10.01 4.46
N ASP A 45 -6.50 10.50 3.26
CA ASP A 45 -7.84 10.86 2.80
C ASP A 45 -8.34 9.99 1.62
N ALA A 46 -7.48 9.11 1.11
CA ALA A 46 -7.85 8.10 0.12
C ALA A 46 -6.89 6.90 0.14
N PHE A 47 -7.39 5.77 -0.32
CA PHE A 47 -6.60 4.56 -0.59
C PHE A 47 -6.61 4.26 -2.09
N VAL A 48 -5.50 3.72 -2.60
CA VAL A 48 -5.40 3.27 -3.99
C VAL A 48 -4.91 1.83 -4.00
N LEU A 49 -5.68 0.93 -4.62
CA LEU A 49 -5.40 -0.51 -4.66
C LEU A 49 -5.55 -1.06 -6.07
N GLY A 50 -4.82 -2.13 -6.36
CA GLY A 50 -5.10 -2.97 -7.53
C GLY A 50 -6.20 -3.99 -7.20
N ALA A 51 -7.04 -4.31 -8.19
CA ALA A 51 -8.15 -5.26 -8.01
C ALA A 51 -7.71 -6.65 -7.51
N GLY A 52 -6.49 -7.09 -7.87
CA GLY A 52 -5.99 -8.41 -7.47
C GLY A 52 -5.83 -8.60 -5.97
N MET A 53 -5.72 -7.52 -5.19
CA MET A 53 -5.67 -7.61 -3.73
C MET A 53 -6.94 -7.07 -3.06
N PHE A 54 -7.80 -6.35 -3.78
CA PHE A 54 -8.90 -5.61 -3.17
C PHE A 54 -9.91 -6.53 -2.46
N SER A 55 -10.30 -7.65 -3.04
CA SER A 55 -11.28 -8.55 -2.42
C SER A 55 -10.80 -9.13 -1.08
N GLY A 56 -9.55 -9.57 -1.00
CA GLY A 56 -8.95 -10.03 0.27
C GLY A 56 -8.79 -8.90 1.27
N TYR A 57 -8.37 -7.73 0.80
CA TYR A 57 -8.26 -6.52 1.61
C TYR A 57 -9.61 -6.11 2.22
N GLU A 58 -10.65 -6.05 1.38
CA GLU A 58 -12.00 -5.69 1.79
C GLU A 58 -12.53 -6.67 2.86
N GLN A 59 -12.46 -7.97 2.59
CA GLN A 59 -12.92 -9.00 3.51
C GLN A 59 -12.21 -8.96 4.86
N PHE A 60 -10.89 -8.84 4.84
CA PHE A 60 -10.08 -8.80 6.05
C PHE A 60 -10.39 -7.58 6.93
N TRP A 61 -10.41 -6.36 6.34
CA TRP A 61 -10.62 -5.16 7.11
C TRP A 61 -12.09 -4.94 7.51
N ALA A 62 -13.06 -5.46 6.76
CA ALA A 62 -14.45 -5.47 7.17
C ALA A 62 -14.66 -6.43 8.37
N ALA A 63 -14.13 -7.64 8.29
CA ALA A 63 -14.21 -8.61 9.39
C ALA A 63 -13.57 -8.06 10.68
N MET A 64 -12.49 -7.27 10.57
CA MET A 64 -11.83 -6.62 11.70
C MET A 64 -12.77 -5.76 12.55
N LEU A 65 -13.85 -5.23 11.97
CA LEU A 65 -14.83 -4.39 12.66
C LEU A 65 -16.09 -5.18 13.08
N ASP A 66 -16.48 -6.18 12.30
CA ASP A 66 -17.80 -6.79 12.39
C ASP A 66 -17.77 -8.23 12.89
N ASP A 67 -16.65 -8.96 12.76
CA ASP A 67 -16.53 -10.39 13.12
C ASP A 67 -15.19 -10.72 13.78
N HIS A 68 -15.11 -10.43 15.08
CA HIS A 68 -13.92 -10.70 15.88
C HIS A 68 -13.50 -12.18 15.85
N ALA A 69 -14.46 -13.12 15.83
CA ALA A 69 -14.12 -14.54 15.83
C ALA A 69 -13.44 -14.97 14.52
N ALA A 70 -13.95 -14.51 13.37
CA ALA A 70 -13.34 -14.76 12.08
C ALA A 70 -11.92 -14.14 11.99
N VAL A 71 -11.71 -12.95 12.56
CA VAL A 71 -10.40 -12.32 12.59
C VAL A 71 -9.40 -13.10 13.43
N VAL A 72 -9.80 -13.57 14.61
CA VAL A 72 -8.93 -14.41 15.47
C VAL A 72 -8.57 -15.71 14.74
N GLU A 73 -9.51 -16.33 14.03
CA GLU A 73 -9.24 -17.53 13.22
C GLU A 73 -8.24 -17.23 12.08
N MET A 74 -8.41 -16.11 11.36
CA MET A 74 -7.50 -15.72 10.28
C MET A 74 -6.09 -15.37 10.77
N LEU A 75 -5.97 -14.68 11.91
CA LEU A 75 -4.69 -14.21 12.45
C LEU A 75 -4.01 -15.24 13.35
N GLY A 76 -4.73 -16.25 13.88
CA GLY A 76 -4.26 -17.14 14.95
C GLY A 76 -4.00 -16.43 16.29
N ARG A 77 -4.50 -15.19 16.45
CA ARG A 77 -4.33 -14.33 17.63
C ARG A 77 -5.38 -13.23 17.66
N ASP A 78 -5.53 -12.57 18.81
CA ASP A 78 -6.28 -11.32 18.87
C ASP A 78 -5.67 -10.23 17.99
N PRO A 79 -6.50 -9.38 17.35
CA PRO A 79 -6.00 -8.25 16.57
C PRO A 79 -5.29 -7.21 17.47
N TYR A 80 -4.23 -6.62 16.96
CA TYR A 80 -3.58 -5.49 17.63
C TYR A 80 -4.45 -4.22 17.55
N PRO A 81 -4.34 -3.30 18.54
CA PRO A 81 -5.07 -2.04 18.49
C PRO A 81 -4.86 -1.24 17.20
N ARG A 82 -3.66 -1.28 16.61
CA ARG A 82 -3.34 -0.61 15.35
C ARG A 82 -4.06 -1.22 14.14
N GLU A 83 -4.36 -2.51 14.17
CA GLU A 83 -5.14 -3.18 13.11
C GLU A 83 -6.60 -2.74 13.15
N ILE A 84 -7.17 -2.65 14.36
CA ILE A 84 -8.52 -2.11 14.57
C ILE A 84 -8.57 -0.64 14.13
N SER A 85 -7.56 0.16 14.49
CA SER A 85 -7.45 1.56 14.08
C SER A 85 -7.35 1.70 12.56
N TYR A 86 -6.57 0.84 11.89
CA TYR A 86 -6.49 0.79 10.43
C TYR A 86 -7.86 0.52 9.81
N ALA A 87 -8.56 -0.51 10.28
CA ALA A 87 -9.88 -0.87 9.79
C ALA A 87 -10.91 0.28 9.95
N GLN A 88 -10.85 1.00 11.09
CA GLN A 88 -11.69 2.18 11.34
C GLN A 88 -11.40 3.34 10.38
N VAL A 89 -10.15 3.57 10.03
CA VAL A 89 -9.76 4.57 9.02
C VAL A 89 -10.21 4.10 7.64
N ALA A 90 -9.88 2.87 7.27
CA ALA A 90 -10.20 2.31 5.96
C ALA A 90 -11.71 2.31 5.70
N SER A 91 -12.55 1.94 6.67
CA SER A 91 -14.01 1.89 6.48
C SER A 91 -14.66 3.23 6.16
N LYS A 92 -14.01 4.35 6.49
CA LYS A 92 -14.53 5.71 6.32
C LYS A 92 -13.85 6.49 5.20
N THR A 93 -12.79 5.96 4.63
CA THR A 93 -11.94 6.64 3.66
C THR A 93 -12.24 6.15 2.25
N GLU A 94 -12.18 7.04 1.26
CA GLU A 94 -12.39 6.69 -0.15
C GLU A 94 -11.34 5.68 -0.63
N HIS A 95 -11.79 4.65 -1.39
CA HIS A 95 -10.93 3.68 -2.02
C HIS A 95 -11.05 3.73 -3.55
N LEU A 96 -9.93 3.93 -4.23
CA LEU A 96 -9.83 3.81 -5.68
C LEU A 96 -9.28 2.42 -6.02
N VAL A 97 -10.08 1.61 -6.69
CA VAL A 97 -9.70 0.25 -7.08
C VAL A 97 -9.41 0.23 -8.58
N LEU A 98 -8.13 0.16 -8.94
CA LEU A 98 -7.73 0.09 -10.36
C LEU A 98 -8.03 -1.30 -10.93
N SER A 99 -8.95 -1.34 -11.89
CA SER A 99 -9.31 -2.57 -12.58
C SER A 99 -9.97 -2.31 -13.93
N THR A 100 -9.56 -3.05 -14.94
CA THR A 100 -10.22 -3.09 -16.26
C THR A 100 -11.31 -4.14 -16.34
N THR A 101 -11.35 -5.12 -15.43
CA THR A 101 -12.21 -6.30 -15.51
C THR A 101 -13.20 -6.45 -14.37
N LEU A 102 -12.89 -5.93 -13.16
CA LEU A 102 -13.79 -6.01 -12.00
C LEU A 102 -15.11 -5.31 -12.32
N ALA A 103 -16.24 -6.01 -12.10
CA ALA A 103 -17.56 -5.49 -12.42
C ALA A 103 -18.05 -4.48 -11.37
N GLU A 104 -17.89 -4.82 -10.09
CA GLU A 104 -18.40 -4.05 -8.96
C GLU A 104 -17.49 -4.18 -7.73
N VAL A 105 -17.65 -3.29 -6.77
CA VAL A 105 -17.07 -3.31 -5.44
C VAL A 105 -18.21 -3.24 -4.43
N THR A 106 -18.09 -3.95 -3.32
CA THR A 106 -19.16 -4.03 -2.32
C THR A 106 -18.95 -3.06 -1.17
N TRP A 107 -17.71 -2.63 -0.93
CA TRP A 107 -17.42 -1.67 0.12
C TRP A 107 -17.95 -0.27 -0.24
N PRO A 108 -18.83 0.35 0.60
CA PRO A 108 -19.53 1.59 0.24
C PRO A 108 -18.61 2.79 -0.08
N SER A 109 -17.41 2.82 0.52
CA SER A 109 -16.42 3.87 0.28
C SER A 109 -15.49 3.57 -0.91
N ALA A 110 -15.68 2.45 -1.62
CA ALA A 110 -14.84 2.07 -2.75
C ALA A 110 -15.51 2.40 -4.08
N ARG A 111 -14.68 2.77 -5.07
CA ARG A 111 -15.08 2.89 -6.46
C ARG A 111 -14.02 2.34 -7.39
N ILE A 112 -14.46 1.83 -8.52
CA ILE A 112 -13.55 1.33 -9.55
C ILE A 112 -13.07 2.50 -10.40
N VAL A 113 -11.75 2.55 -10.64
CA VAL A 113 -11.11 3.37 -11.67
C VAL A 113 -10.58 2.45 -12.77
N ARG A 114 -10.78 2.84 -14.02
CA ARG A 114 -10.54 1.98 -15.19
C ARG A 114 -9.16 2.19 -15.82
N SER A 115 -8.46 3.24 -15.45
CA SER A 115 -7.19 3.60 -16.06
C SER A 115 -6.27 4.37 -15.12
N ILE A 116 -4.98 4.34 -15.44
CA ILE A 116 -3.97 5.19 -14.79
C ILE A 116 -4.26 6.69 -15.04
N ALA A 117 -4.91 7.02 -16.16
CA ALA A 117 -5.30 8.39 -16.46
C ALA A 117 -6.32 8.94 -15.44
N GLU A 118 -7.25 8.11 -14.96
CA GLU A 118 -8.19 8.51 -13.91
C GLU A 118 -7.48 8.74 -12.57
N ILE A 119 -6.46 7.92 -12.22
CA ILE A 119 -5.63 8.15 -11.04
C ILE A 119 -4.83 9.44 -11.19
N ARG A 120 -4.32 9.75 -12.38
CA ARG A 120 -3.63 11.02 -12.69
C ARG A 120 -4.55 12.22 -12.45
N THR A 121 -5.77 12.17 -12.96
CA THR A 121 -6.79 13.21 -12.74
C THR A 121 -7.10 13.37 -11.24
N PHE A 122 -7.37 12.26 -10.55
CA PHE A 122 -7.60 12.25 -9.11
C PHE A 122 -6.44 12.88 -8.30
N LYS A 123 -5.19 12.57 -8.68
CA LYS A 123 -4.00 13.15 -8.07
C LYS A 123 -3.93 14.66 -8.32
N HIS A 124 -4.15 15.09 -9.57
CA HIS A 124 -4.01 16.48 -9.99
C HIS A 124 -5.08 17.38 -9.37
N ASP A 125 -6.33 16.90 -9.34
CA ASP A 125 -7.48 17.70 -8.90
C ASP A 125 -7.70 17.66 -7.38
N GLY A 126 -6.98 16.78 -6.67
CA GLY A 126 -7.07 16.60 -5.23
C GLY A 126 -5.92 17.22 -4.44
N HIS A 127 -6.08 17.22 -3.12
CA HIS A 127 -5.01 17.56 -2.16
C HIS A 127 -4.97 16.49 -1.06
N GLY A 128 -3.97 16.61 -0.16
CA GLY A 128 -3.78 15.66 0.93
C GLY A 128 -2.98 14.44 0.50
N THR A 129 -3.23 13.29 1.14
CA THR A 129 -2.43 12.08 0.94
C THR A 129 -3.31 10.89 0.58
N ALA A 130 -2.96 10.23 -0.53
CA ALA A 130 -3.49 8.92 -0.86
C ALA A 130 -2.45 7.83 -0.51
N TYR A 131 -2.89 6.84 0.26
CA TYR A 131 -2.11 5.65 0.54
C TYR A 131 -2.26 4.65 -0.62
N VAL A 132 -1.18 4.43 -1.34
CA VAL A 132 -1.08 3.36 -2.34
C VAL A 132 -0.73 2.07 -1.60
N VAL A 133 -1.74 1.26 -1.31
CA VAL A 133 -1.58 0.03 -0.51
C VAL A 133 -0.78 -1.01 -1.29
N GLY A 134 -0.92 -1.01 -2.62
CA GLY A 134 -0.04 -1.84 -3.43
C GLY A 134 -0.73 -2.86 -4.29
N GLY A 135 0.00 -3.89 -4.47
CA GLY A 135 0.13 -4.87 -5.51
C GLY A 135 1.23 -4.44 -6.49
N PRO A 136 2.20 -5.33 -6.80
CA PRO A 136 3.36 -5.01 -7.66
C PRO A 136 2.96 -4.41 -9.01
N THR A 137 1.86 -4.88 -9.60
CA THR A 137 1.35 -4.36 -10.88
C THR A 137 0.93 -2.90 -10.77
N LEU A 138 0.23 -2.52 -9.68
CA LEU A 138 -0.16 -1.13 -9.45
C LEU A 138 1.07 -0.25 -9.22
N ILE A 139 2.00 -0.67 -8.36
CA ILE A 139 3.24 0.07 -8.11
C ILE A 139 4.01 0.29 -9.40
N THR A 140 4.20 -0.76 -10.21
CA THR A 140 4.83 -0.66 -11.53
C THR A 140 4.14 0.38 -12.42
N SER A 141 2.81 0.30 -12.52
CA SER A 141 2.03 1.22 -13.36
C SER A 141 2.13 2.67 -12.89
N LEU A 142 2.18 2.91 -11.58
CA LEU A 142 2.32 4.25 -11.02
C LEU A 142 3.74 4.80 -11.17
N LEU A 143 4.76 3.95 -11.08
CA LEU A 143 6.15 4.32 -11.35
C LEU A 143 6.33 4.69 -12.82
N ASP A 144 5.93 3.83 -13.75
CA ASP A 144 6.04 4.07 -15.19
C ASP A 144 5.24 5.30 -15.67
N ALA A 145 4.21 5.69 -14.92
CA ALA A 145 3.40 6.88 -15.19
C ALA A 145 3.87 8.15 -14.47
N ASP A 146 4.96 8.11 -13.69
CA ASP A 146 5.48 9.20 -12.84
C ASP A 146 4.41 9.75 -11.86
N LEU A 147 3.58 8.87 -11.31
CA LEU A 147 2.50 9.27 -10.40
C LEU A 147 2.82 9.06 -8.93
N LEU A 148 3.72 8.15 -8.59
CA LEU A 148 4.12 7.93 -7.20
C LEU A 148 5.05 9.04 -6.74
N ASP A 149 4.81 9.63 -5.56
CA ASP A 149 5.66 10.69 -4.99
C ASP A 149 6.68 10.13 -3.99
N GLU A 150 6.24 9.19 -3.15
CA GLU A 150 7.09 8.55 -2.16
C GLU A 150 6.87 7.03 -2.12
N LEU A 151 7.97 6.32 -1.93
CA LEU A 151 7.99 4.90 -1.62
C LEU A 151 8.63 4.72 -0.24
N ARG A 152 7.87 4.23 0.72
CA ARG A 152 8.34 3.85 2.04
C ARG A 152 8.40 2.35 2.15
N VAL A 153 9.49 1.84 2.68
CA VAL A 153 9.73 0.39 2.73
C VAL A 153 10.13 -0.01 4.13
N ILE A 154 9.37 -0.91 4.74
CA ILE A 154 9.76 -1.58 5.97
C ILE A 154 10.53 -2.83 5.59
N VAL A 155 11.83 -2.83 5.82
CA VAL A 155 12.71 -3.98 5.54
C VAL A 155 12.77 -4.87 6.77
N HIS A 156 12.35 -6.11 6.60
CA HIS A 156 12.42 -7.14 7.64
C HIS A 156 13.77 -7.87 7.59
N PRO A 157 14.36 -8.21 8.75
CA PRO A 157 15.66 -8.88 8.84
C PRO A 157 15.57 -10.38 8.52
N ILE A 158 15.03 -10.72 7.36
CA ILE A 158 14.85 -12.07 6.86
C ILE A 158 15.25 -12.15 5.38
N VAL A 159 15.77 -13.28 4.96
CA VAL A 159 16.09 -13.63 3.57
C VAL A 159 15.34 -14.90 3.21
N ILE A 160 14.57 -14.89 2.14
CA ILE A 160 13.76 -16.04 1.71
C ILE A 160 14.16 -16.60 0.34
N GLY A 161 14.98 -15.87 -0.43
CA GLY A 161 15.58 -16.31 -1.69
C GLY A 161 14.67 -16.24 -2.90
N ALA A 162 13.45 -16.74 -2.82
CA ALA A 162 12.46 -16.74 -3.91
C ALA A 162 11.19 -16.05 -3.52
N GLY A 163 10.37 -15.60 -4.50
CA GLY A 163 9.10 -14.96 -4.27
C GLY A 163 8.88 -13.67 -5.07
N GLN A 164 7.79 -12.99 -4.79
CA GLN A 164 7.37 -11.80 -5.51
C GLN A 164 8.13 -10.55 -5.03
N GLY A 165 8.68 -9.77 -5.97
CA GLY A 165 9.29 -8.48 -5.67
C GLY A 165 8.27 -7.34 -5.52
N ILE A 166 8.76 -6.16 -5.12
CA ILE A 166 7.92 -4.97 -4.90
C ILE A 166 7.34 -4.39 -6.21
N THR A 167 7.92 -4.71 -7.34
CA THR A 167 7.46 -4.31 -8.67
C THR A 167 7.34 -5.50 -9.60
N GLY A 168 6.55 -5.35 -10.67
CA GLY A 168 6.62 -6.19 -11.86
C GLY A 168 7.76 -5.74 -12.78
N VAL A 169 7.59 -5.97 -14.08
CA VAL A 169 8.53 -5.52 -15.12
C VAL A 169 8.30 -4.02 -15.37
N LEU A 170 9.30 -3.20 -15.06
CA LEU A 170 9.30 -1.76 -15.32
C LEU A 170 9.65 -1.47 -16.78
N GLY A 171 9.04 -0.43 -17.35
CA GLY A 171 9.38 0.09 -18.67
C GLY A 171 10.78 0.69 -18.74
N SER A 172 11.23 1.29 -17.63
CA SER A 172 12.57 1.86 -17.47
C SER A 172 13.00 1.87 -16.00
N PRO A 173 14.31 1.95 -15.70
CA PRO A 173 14.78 2.13 -14.33
C PRO A 173 14.37 3.49 -13.75
N HIS A 174 13.85 3.50 -12.52
CA HIS A 174 13.53 4.71 -11.78
C HIS A 174 14.60 4.98 -10.72
N ARG A 175 15.13 6.21 -10.68
CA ARG A 175 16.03 6.65 -9.61
C ARG A 175 15.22 7.18 -8.45
N LEU A 176 15.63 6.83 -7.23
CA LEU A 176 14.98 7.25 -5.99
C LEU A 176 15.98 8.04 -5.16
N GLU A 177 15.50 9.07 -4.46
CA GLU A 177 16.27 9.86 -3.50
C GLU A 177 15.95 9.37 -2.08
N LEU A 178 16.94 8.91 -1.34
CA LEU A 178 16.76 8.53 0.06
C LEU A 178 16.52 9.80 0.91
N VAL A 179 15.35 9.85 1.55
CA VAL A 179 14.94 10.96 2.42
C VAL A 179 15.21 10.64 3.89
N ALA A 180 14.92 9.40 4.30
CA ALA A 180 15.12 8.94 5.68
C ALA A 180 15.43 7.45 5.74
N SER A 181 16.15 7.06 6.78
CA SER A 181 16.48 5.67 7.12
C SER A 181 16.42 5.56 8.64
N GLU A 182 15.44 4.80 9.16
CA GLU A 182 15.14 4.75 10.58
C GLU A 182 15.08 3.30 11.09
N PRO A 183 15.81 2.97 12.16
CA PRO A 183 15.63 1.68 12.83
C PRO A 183 14.20 1.55 13.39
N ALA A 184 13.63 0.36 13.24
CA ALA A 184 12.31 0.04 13.77
C ALA A 184 12.40 -1.20 14.69
N ALA A 185 11.30 -1.46 15.41
CA ALA A 185 11.24 -2.60 16.32
C ALA A 185 11.56 -3.92 15.61
N ARG A 186 12.08 -4.90 16.37
CA ARG A 186 12.41 -6.26 15.89
C ARG A 186 13.49 -6.30 14.81
N GLY A 187 14.46 -5.37 14.83
CA GLY A 187 15.56 -5.33 13.88
C GLY A 187 15.17 -4.89 12.46
N ARG A 188 13.95 -4.38 12.28
CA ARG A 188 13.49 -3.80 11.01
C ARG A 188 14.14 -2.44 10.77
N VAL A 189 14.14 -2.01 9.52
CA VAL A 189 14.53 -0.66 9.08
C VAL A 189 13.43 -0.09 8.20
N THR A 190 13.02 1.14 8.44
CA THR A 190 12.15 1.88 7.53
C THR A 190 12.99 2.78 6.65
N LEU A 191 12.83 2.67 5.34
CA LEU A 191 13.46 3.51 4.33
C LEU A 191 12.38 4.36 3.67
N THR A 192 12.62 5.67 3.59
CA THR A 192 11.73 6.60 2.87
C THR A 192 12.47 7.14 1.67
N TYR A 193 11.91 6.89 0.50
CA TYR A 193 12.42 7.37 -0.78
C TYR A 193 11.42 8.33 -1.43
N ARG A 194 11.95 9.39 -2.04
CA ARG A 194 11.21 10.28 -2.93
C ARG A 194 11.52 9.94 -4.37
N LEU A 195 10.51 10.03 -5.23
CA LEU A 195 10.68 9.95 -6.66
C LEU A 195 10.93 11.37 -7.19
N PRO A 196 12.11 11.65 -7.80
CA PRO A 196 12.37 12.92 -8.44
C PRO A 196 11.36 13.14 -9.58
N ARG A 197 10.70 14.29 -9.60
CA ARG A 197 9.86 14.65 -10.75
C ARG A 197 10.81 14.98 -11.90
N LEU A 198 10.64 14.31 -13.04
CA LEU A 198 11.29 14.71 -14.28
C LEU A 198 10.72 16.08 -14.65
N GLY A 199 11.58 17.13 -14.64
CA GLY A 199 11.21 18.50 -14.98
C GLY A 199 10.91 18.67 -16.46
#